data_d290603fac51e7ac299fd4d3c321f334
#
_entry.id   d290603fac51e7ac299fd4d3c321f334
#
_cell.length_a   1.000
_cell.length_b   1.000
_cell.length_c   1.000
_cell.angle_alpha   90.00
_cell.angle_beta   90.00
_cell.angle_gamma   90.00
#
_symmetry.space_group_name_H-M   'P 1'
#
loop_
_entity.id
_entity.type
_entity.pdbx_description
1 polymer ?
#
loop_
_entity_poly.entity_id
_entity_poly.type
_entity_poly.pdbx_seq_one_letter_code
_entity_poly.pdbx_strand_id
1 'polypeptide(L)'
;MALYKRVQQKGIKEVYEEAAYTWFNRLVAIRILMKNQLIEPVLDYVDAARTPRIVDEARMGRIPQMQERQRQLLMELLDDDSKITEQFAILVTAFCHENPILFKCFGAMSDYTELLLPNDILTEGGFIDLLNHTEFITDADFHSPELIGWLYQFYISERKDEVFAKKGKFEADEIPAATQIFTPNWIVKYMVQNTIGRIYLDNNPSAASEFKPKWKYLVEPSTPTPKEAIYKYKELTDLLVGDLACGSGHILNECFDLLYDLYIYEGYSRREAVEYIFTNNLRGIDLDTRAKQLATFALMLKACQKDSAFADAHILPKVLNMPTPIPQEQVSDRLKEFFRETPSNQIHKDLTAAFELMQEADSLGSIDRKSVV
;
A
#
# COMPACT_ATOMS: atom_id res chain seq x y z
N MET A 1 -12.77 -1.66 -26.67
CA MET A 1 -13.87 -0.73 -26.23
C MET A 1 -13.57 -0.08 -24.88
N ALA A 2 -13.16 -0.81 -23.83
CA ALA A 2 -12.86 -0.25 -22.50
C ALA A 2 -11.72 0.79 -22.53
N LEU A 3 -10.58 0.47 -23.16
CA LEU A 3 -9.46 1.40 -23.31
C LEU A 3 -9.86 2.72 -24.01
N TYR A 4 -10.59 2.63 -25.12
CA TYR A 4 -11.05 3.82 -25.83
C TYR A 4 -11.94 4.74 -24.96
N LYS A 5 -12.87 4.16 -24.20
CA LYS A 5 -13.71 4.94 -23.27
C LYS A 5 -12.85 5.60 -22.18
N ARG A 6 -11.84 4.89 -21.66
CA ARG A 6 -10.96 5.42 -20.62
C ARG A 6 -10.13 6.59 -21.13
N VAL A 7 -9.56 6.44 -22.35
CA VAL A 7 -8.81 7.51 -23.01
C VAL A 7 -9.69 8.75 -23.27
N GLN A 8 -10.94 8.56 -23.66
CA GLN A 8 -11.87 9.69 -23.85
C GLN A 8 -12.22 10.40 -22.54
N GLN A 9 -12.27 9.66 -21.41
CA GLN A 9 -12.61 10.23 -20.10
C GLN A 9 -11.43 10.97 -19.46
N LYS A 10 -10.21 10.45 -19.59
CA LYS A 10 -9.04 10.93 -18.85
C LYS A 10 -7.90 11.48 -19.71
N GLY A 11 -7.94 11.23 -21.02
CA GLY A 11 -6.82 11.55 -21.92
C GLY A 11 -5.77 10.45 -21.97
N ILE A 12 -4.97 10.48 -23.03
CA ILE A 12 -3.97 9.46 -23.34
C ILE A 12 -2.86 9.42 -22.28
N LYS A 13 -2.33 10.58 -21.87
CA LYS A 13 -1.20 10.67 -20.92
C LYS A 13 -1.57 10.01 -19.60
N GLU A 14 -2.74 10.33 -19.05
CA GLU A 14 -3.18 9.79 -17.76
C GLU A 14 -3.42 8.27 -17.80
N VAL A 15 -3.94 7.76 -18.93
CA VAL A 15 -4.13 6.31 -19.10
C VAL A 15 -2.81 5.56 -19.17
N TYR A 16 -1.80 6.14 -19.85
CA TYR A 16 -0.46 5.56 -19.86
C TYR A 16 0.20 5.57 -18.47
N GLU A 17 0.05 6.67 -17.73
CA GLU A 17 0.58 6.76 -16.36
C GLU A 17 -0.10 5.75 -15.43
N GLU A 18 -1.42 5.58 -15.54
CA GLU A 18 -2.17 4.55 -14.78
C GLU A 18 -1.67 3.14 -15.11
N ALA A 19 -1.45 2.84 -16.38
CA ALA A 19 -0.96 1.53 -16.82
C ALA A 19 0.47 1.28 -16.36
N ALA A 20 1.37 2.24 -16.60
CA ALA A 20 2.78 2.15 -16.20
C ALA A 20 2.91 1.92 -14.69
N TYR A 21 2.16 2.70 -13.89
CA TYR A 21 2.12 2.55 -12.45
C TYR A 21 1.57 1.18 -12.02
N THR A 22 0.51 0.71 -12.69
CA THR A 22 -0.11 -0.58 -12.41
C THR A 22 0.87 -1.73 -12.63
N TRP A 23 1.59 -1.71 -13.74
CA TRP A 23 2.60 -2.72 -14.07
C TRP A 23 3.82 -2.63 -13.13
N PHE A 24 4.37 -1.42 -12.97
CA PHE A 24 5.52 -1.19 -12.09
C PHE A 24 5.32 -1.76 -10.70
N ASN A 25 4.24 -1.38 -10.03
CA ASN A 25 4.00 -1.83 -8.66
C ASN A 25 3.84 -3.34 -8.54
N ARG A 26 3.14 -3.96 -9.48
CA ARG A 26 2.91 -5.41 -9.44
C ARG A 26 4.17 -6.19 -9.74
N LEU A 27 4.94 -5.78 -10.75
CA LEU A 27 6.20 -6.45 -11.10
C LEU A 27 7.24 -6.32 -9.97
N VAL A 28 7.35 -5.13 -9.38
CA VAL A 28 8.22 -4.92 -8.21
C VAL A 28 7.73 -5.74 -7.01
N ALA A 29 6.41 -5.74 -6.73
CA ALA A 29 5.85 -6.53 -5.63
C ALA A 29 6.07 -8.04 -5.83
N ILE A 30 5.88 -8.56 -7.06
CA ILE A 30 6.21 -9.95 -7.39
C ILE A 30 7.68 -10.22 -7.08
N ARG A 31 8.59 -9.35 -7.52
CA ARG A 31 10.02 -9.53 -7.27
C ARG A 31 10.35 -9.54 -5.78
N ILE A 32 9.74 -8.64 -5.00
CA ILE A 32 9.87 -8.61 -3.54
C ILE A 32 9.37 -9.92 -2.93
N LEU A 33 8.19 -10.40 -3.32
CA LEU A 33 7.63 -11.65 -2.81
C LEU A 33 8.52 -12.87 -3.16
N MET A 34 9.07 -12.92 -4.37
CA MET A 34 10.03 -13.95 -4.79
C MET A 34 11.29 -13.94 -3.91
N LYS A 35 11.89 -12.77 -3.69
CA LYS A 35 13.11 -12.63 -2.87
C LYS A 35 12.86 -12.95 -1.39
N ASN A 36 11.64 -12.77 -0.90
CA ASN A 36 11.22 -13.18 0.44
C ASN A 36 10.73 -14.64 0.51
N GLN A 37 10.83 -15.42 -0.57
CA GLN A 37 10.41 -16.83 -0.65
C GLN A 37 8.92 -17.04 -0.28
N LEU A 38 8.09 -16.06 -0.58
CA LEU A 38 6.63 -16.09 -0.33
C LEU A 38 5.85 -16.60 -1.54
N ILE A 39 6.47 -16.62 -2.71
CA ILE A 39 5.97 -17.18 -3.95
C ILE A 39 7.11 -17.89 -4.72
N GLU A 40 6.72 -18.81 -5.59
CA GLU A 40 7.67 -19.41 -6.54
C GLU A 40 8.23 -18.37 -7.52
N PRO A 41 9.40 -18.63 -8.12
CA PRO A 41 9.96 -17.75 -9.14
C PRO A 41 9.01 -17.57 -10.33
N VAL A 42 8.64 -16.34 -10.62
CA VAL A 42 7.70 -15.97 -11.70
C VAL A 42 8.41 -15.24 -12.81
N LEU A 43 9.30 -14.28 -12.43
CA LEU A 43 9.95 -13.33 -13.34
C LEU A 43 11.34 -13.77 -13.78
N ASP A 44 11.93 -14.80 -13.15
CA ASP A 44 13.27 -15.27 -13.50
C ASP A 44 13.30 -15.85 -14.90
N TYR A 45 14.37 -15.57 -15.64
CA TYR A 45 14.59 -16.18 -16.95
C TYR A 45 15.09 -17.62 -16.83
N VAL A 46 14.56 -18.50 -17.66
CA VAL A 46 14.92 -19.94 -17.68
C VAL A 46 15.95 -20.29 -18.73
N ASP A 47 16.16 -19.39 -19.72
CA ASP A 47 17.04 -19.61 -20.86
C ASP A 47 17.73 -18.33 -21.36
N ALA A 48 18.64 -18.48 -22.33
CA ALA A 48 19.34 -17.37 -22.96
C ALA A 48 18.43 -16.48 -23.83
N ALA A 49 17.26 -16.98 -24.23
CA ALA A 49 16.27 -16.22 -24.99
C ALA A 49 15.44 -15.30 -24.06
N ARG A 50 15.71 -15.30 -22.75
CA ARG A 50 14.99 -14.53 -21.72
C ARG A 50 13.51 -14.92 -21.60
N THR A 51 13.24 -16.22 -21.71
CA THR A 51 11.89 -16.73 -21.43
C THR A 51 11.59 -16.63 -19.93
N PRO A 52 10.58 -15.84 -19.50
CA PRO A 52 10.20 -15.81 -18.09
C PRO A 52 9.66 -17.16 -17.62
N ARG A 53 9.97 -17.55 -16.39
CA ARG A 53 9.55 -18.85 -15.84
C ARG A 53 8.04 -19.07 -15.90
N ILE A 54 7.23 -18.04 -15.69
CA ILE A 54 5.77 -18.15 -15.79
C ILE A 54 5.30 -18.56 -17.19
N VAL A 55 6.02 -18.13 -18.25
CA VAL A 55 5.72 -18.51 -19.63
C VAL A 55 6.16 -19.96 -19.89
N ASP A 56 7.35 -20.33 -19.44
CA ASP A 56 7.85 -21.71 -19.52
C ASP A 56 6.94 -22.69 -18.82
N GLU A 57 6.51 -22.36 -17.61
CA GLU A 57 5.57 -23.19 -16.85
C GLU A 57 4.20 -23.31 -17.51
N ALA A 58 3.71 -22.24 -18.13
CA ALA A 58 2.46 -22.28 -18.89
C ALA A 58 2.56 -23.22 -20.10
N ARG A 59 3.71 -23.25 -20.79
CA ARG A 59 4.00 -24.20 -21.88
C ARG A 59 4.04 -25.64 -21.38
N MET A 60 4.39 -25.88 -20.14
CA MET A 60 4.31 -27.19 -19.47
C MET A 60 2.93 -27.51 -18.89
N GLY A 61 1.92 -26.66 -19.14
CA GLY A 61 0.54 -26.84 -18.67
C GLY A 61 0.23 -26.29 -17.29
N ARG A 62 1.18 -25.62 -16.61
CA ARG A 62 0.96 -24.96 -15.33
C ARG A 62 0.54 -23.51 -15.56
N ILE A 63 -0.77 -23.30 -15.67
CA ILE A 63 -1.37 -22.01 -16.01
C ILE A 63 -2.14 -21.47 -14.79
N PRO A 64 -1.92 -20.18 -14.38
CA PRO A 64 -2.70 -19.54 -13.34
C PRO A 64 -4.20 -19.56 -13.65
N GLN A 65 -5.04 -19.48 -12.62
CA GLN A 65 -6.49 -19.39 -12.82
C GLN A 65 -6.85 -18.09 -13.52
N MET A 66 -7.64 -18.21 -14.58
CA MET A 66 -8.07 -17.08 -15.39
C MET A 66 -9.43 -17.34 -16.03
N GLN A 67 -10.05 -16.28 -16.57
CA GLN A 67 -11.28 -16.39 -17.33
C GLN A 67 -11.08 -17.24 -18.59
N GLU A 68 -12.11 -18.00 -18.99
CA GLU A 68 -12.05 -18.88 -20.15
C GLU A 68 -11.63 -18.17 -21.43
N ARG A 69 -12.12 -16.95 -21.65
CA ARG A 69 -11.72 -16.14 -22.80
C ARG A 69 -10.22 -15.82 -22.84
N GLN A 70 -9.63 -15.49 -21.68
CA GLN A 70 -8.18 -15.21 -21.57
C GLN A 70 -7.38 -16.51 -21.80
N ARG A 71 -7.89 -17.63 -21.27
CA ARG A 71 -7.27 -18.94 -21.46
C ARG A 71 -7.23 -19.34 -22.93
N GLN A 72 -8.33 -19.15 -23.66
CA GLN A 72 -8.39 -19.43 -25.09
C GLN A 72 -7.40 -18.59 -25.87
N LEU A 73 -7.36 -17.27 -25.59
CA LEU A 73 -6.39 -16.36 -26.20
C LEU A 73 -4.95 -16.78 -25.89
N LEU A 74 -4.65 -17.15 -24.66
CA LEU A 74 -3.32 -17.63 -24.28
C LEU A 74 -2.94 -18.88 -25.08
N MET A 75 -3.85 -19.84 -25.20
CA MET A 75 -3.60 -21.08 -25.96
C MET A 75 -3.31 -20.84 -27.45
N GLU A 76 -3.95 -19.83 -28.04
CA GLU A 76 -3.65 -19.43 -29.43
C GLU A 76 -2.27 -18.80 -29.59
N LEU A 77 -1.73 -18.19 -28.53
CA LEU A 77 -0.45 -17.47 -28.56
C LEU A 77 0.72 -18.31 -28.05
N LEU A 78 0.47 -19.37 -27.26
CA LEU A 78 1.49 -20.01 -26.41
C LEU A 78 2.63 -20.67 -27.19
N ASP A 79 2.39 -21.11 -28.42
CA ASP A 79 3.37 -21.75 -29.28
C ASP A 79 4.13 -20.75 -30.20
N ASP A 80 3.79 -19.44 -30.15
CA ASP A 80 4.42 -18.41 -30.96
C ASP A 80 5.40 -17.58 -30.12
N ASP A 81 6.69 -17.86 -30.27
CA ASP A 81 7.76 -17.13 -29.57
C ASP A 81 7.78 -15.63 -29.88
N SER A 82 7.27 -15.20 -31.02
CA SER A 82 7.18 -13.78 -31.39
C SER A 82 6.14 -13.03 -30.52
N LYS A 83 5.30 -13.76 -29.79
CA LYS A 83 4.22 -13.29 -28.93
C LYS A 83 4.50 -13.44 -27.42
N ILE A 84 5.76 -13.59 -27.06
CA ILE A 84 6.17 -13.84 -25.67
C ILE A 84 5.74 -12.72 -24.72
N THR A 85 5.73 -11.47 -25.18
CA THR A 85 5.29 -10.32 -24.36
C THR A 85 3.80 -10.37 -24.08
N GLU A 86 2.98 -10.73 -25.09
CA GLU A 86 1.53 -10.90 -24.91
C GLU A 86 1.22 -12.09 -24.00
N GLN A 87 1.93 -13.23 -24.17
CA GLN A 87 1.82 -14.39 -23.27
C GLN A 87 2.14 -13.98 -21.83
N PHE A 88 3.24 -13.27 -21.64
CA PHE A 88 3.68 -12.77 -20.34
C PHE A 88 2.64 -11.83 -19.68
N ALA A 89 2.09 -10.88 -20.45
CA ALA A 89 1.07 -9.96 -19.96
C ALA A 89 -0.18 -10.68 -19.41
N ILE A 90 -0.69 -11.65 -20.19
CA ILE A 90 -1.87 -12.44 -19.78
C ILE A 90 -1.57 -13.25 -18.52
N LEU A 91 -0.42 -13.94 -18.50
CA LEU A 91 -0.04 -14.82 -17.40
C LEU A 91 0.22 -14.04 -16.10
N VAL A 92 0.95 -12.93 -16.15
CA VAL A 92 1.23 -12.10 -14.97
C VAL A 92 -0.05 -11.45 -14.46
N THR A 93 -0.95 -11.02 -15.34
CA THR A 93 -2.25 -10.49 -14.92
C THR A 93 -3.07 -11.56 -14.18
N ALA A 94 -3.14 -12.77 -14.72
CA ALA A 94 -3.82 -13.88 -14.06
C ALA A 94 -3.17 -14.23 -12.71
N PHE A 95 -1.85 -14.29 -12.67
CA PHE A 95 -1.10 -14.52 -11.42
C PHE A 95 -1.39 -13.45 -10.37
N CYS A 96 -1.44 -12.16 -10.74
CA CYS A 96 -1.80 -11.08 -9.83
C CYS A 96 -3.23 -11.19 -9.29
N HIS A 97 -4.16 -11.75 -10.07
CA HIS A 97 -5.53 -11.99 -9.63
C HIS A 97 -5.65 -13.23 -8.72
N GLU A 98 -4.85 -14.26 -8.95
CA GLU A 98 -4.85 -15.50 -8.16
C GLU A 98 -4.11 -15.32 -6.83
N ASN A 99 -3.01 -14.56 -6.81
CA ASN A 99 -2.21 -14.38 -5.60
C ASN A 99 -2.93 -13.51 -4.57
N PRO A 100 -3.19 -14.00 -3.35
CA PRO A 100 -4.00 -13.30 -2.35
C PRO A 100 -3.41 -11.94 -1.93
N ILE A 101 -2.08 -11.85 -1.75
CA ILE A 101 -1.42 -10.58 -1.35
C ILE A 101 -1.57 -9.56 -2.47
N LEU A 102 -1.20 -9.94 -3.71
CA LEU A 102 -1.24 -9.02 -4.84
C LEU A 102 -2.66 -8.54 -5.12
N PHE A 103 -3.62 -9.46 -5.12
CA PHE A 103 -5.03 -9.12 -5.37
C PHE A 103 -5.61 -8.20 -4.29
N LYS A 104 -5.37 -8.50 -3.01
CA LYS A 104 -5.96 -7.73 -1.91
C LYS A 104 -5.26 -6.39 -1.67
N CYS A 105 -3.95 -6.30 -1.93
CA CYS A 105 -3.22 -5.04 -1.79
C CYS A 105 -3.47 -4.08 -2.98
N PHE A 106 -3.44 -4.62 -4.20
CA PHE A 106 -3.46 -3.78 -5.41
C PHE A 106 -4.79 -3.82 -6.18
N GLY A 107 -5.67 -4.76 -5.87
CA GLY A 107 -6.95 -4.95 -6.57
C GLY A 107 -6.80 -5.61 -7.94
N ALA A 108 -7.93 -5.73 -8.65
CA ALA A 108 -7.97 -6.27 -9.99
C ALA A 108 -7.31 -5.33 -11.00
N MET A 109 -6.68 -5.90 -12.02
CA MET A 109 -6.22 -5.17 -13.21
C MET A 109 -7.39 -5.04 -14.19
N SER A 110 -7.47 -3.89 -14.87
CA SER A 110 -8.45 -3.67 -15.92
C SER A 110 -8.04 -4.42 -17.20
N ASP A 111 -9.00 -4.96 -17.95
CA ASP A 111 -8.76 -5.74 -19.18
C ASP A 111 -7.90 -5.00 -20.22
N TYR A 112 -7.91 -3.66 -20.22
CA TYR A 112 -7.09 -2.88 -21.15
C TYR A 112 -5.63 -2.71 -20.69
N THR A 113 -5.31 -2.95 -19.44
CA THR A 113 -3.95 -2.79 -18.89
C THR A 113 -2.99 -3.78 -19.53
N GLU A 114 -3.45 -5.00 -19.84
CA GLU A 114 -2.68 -6.02 -20.56
C GLU A 114 -2.18 -5.52 -21.91
N LEU A 115 -2.97 -4.66 -22.60
CA LEU A 115 -2.65 -4.10 -23.92
C LEU A 115 -1.60 -2.98 -23.86
N LEU A 116 -1.29 -2.48 -22.66
CA LEU A 116 -0.39 -1.35 -22.44
C LEU A 116 0.96 -1.76 -21.83
N LEU A 117 1.26 -3.06 -21.85
CA LEU A 117 2.59 -3.54 -21.50
C LEU A 117 3.59 -3.19 -22.62
N PRO A 118 4.75 -2.58 -22.29
CA PRO A 118 5.76 -2.27 -23.31
C PRO A 118 6.28 -3.52 -24.03
N ASN A 119 6.43 -3.47 -25.34
CA ASN A 119 6.90 -4.62 -26.14
C ASN A 119 8.34 -5.02 -25.83
N ASP A 120 9.15 -4.11 -25.31
CA ASP A 120 10.55 -4.29 -24.94
C ASP A 120 10.77 -4.70 -23.48
N ILE A 121 9.71 -4.95 -22.74
CA ILE A 121 9.78 -5.22 -21.29
C ILE A 121 10.66 -6.43 -20.94
N LEU A 122 10.74 -7.43 -21.83
CA LEU A 122 11.52 -8.67 -21.67
C LEU A 122 12.89 -8.62 -22.36
N THR A 123 13.16 -7.57 -23.15
CA THR A 123 14.42 -7.45 -23.91
C THR A 123 15.60 -7.12 -22.99
N GLU A 124 16.81 -7.18 -23.54
CA GLU A 124 18.01 -6.72 -22.83
C GLU A 124 17.90 -5.25 -22.45
N GLY A 125 18.14 -4.94 -21.18
CA GLY A 125 17.93 -3.61 -20.62
C GLY A 125 16.46 -3.24 -20.43
N GLY A 126 15.51 -4.12 -20.75
CA GLY A 126 14.09 -3.95 -20.43
C GLY A 126 13.81 -4.08 -18.92
N PHE A 127 12.61 -3.73 -18.50
CA PHE A 127 12.30 -3.61 -17.07
C PHE A 127 12.47 -4.93 -16.31
N ILE A 128 12.08 -6.06 -16.88
CA ILE A 128 12.26 -7.38 -16.24
C ILE A 128 13.74 -7.76 -16.17
N ASP A 129 14.51 -7.46 -17.21
CA ASP A 129 15.95 -7.69 -17.21
C ASP A 129 16.64 -6.87 -16.11
N LEU A 130 16.27 -5.59 -15.97
CA LEU A 130 16.77 -4.74 -14.89
C LEU A 130 16.37 -5.27 -13.50
N LEU A 131 15.12 -5.71 -13.30
CA LEU A 131 14.69 -6.31 -12.03
C LEU A 131 15.45 -7.59 -11.68
N ASN A 132 15.83 -8.38 -12.69
CA ASN A 132 16.53 -9.66 -12.49
C ASN A 132 18.03 -9.48 -12.26
N HIS A 133 18.65 -8.49 -12.87
CA HIS A 133 20.12 -8.33 -12.94
C HIS A 133 20.63 -7.02 -12.33
N THR A 134 19.80 -6.25 -11.61
CA THR A 134 20.27 -4.99 -11.02
C THR A 134 21.34 -5.24 -9.96
N GLU A 135 22.46 -4.51 -10.07
CA GLU A 135 23.50 -4.44 -9.05
C GLU A 135 23.22 -3.34 -8.02
N PHE A 136 22.29 -2.43 -8.31
CA PHE A 136 21.98 -1.27 -7.48
C PHE A 136 21.00 -1.60 -6.36
N ILE A 137 20.17 -2.62 -6.52
CA ILE A 137 19.23 -3.09 -5.50
C ILE A 137 19.70 -4.48 -5.08
N THR A 138 20.19 -4.60 -3.85
CA THR A 138 20.69 -5.85 -3.31
C THR A 138 19.56 -6.77 -2.87
N ASP A 139 19.87 -8.06 -2.65
CA ASP A 139 18.90 -8.98 -2.07
C ASP A 139 18.42 -8.53 -0.68
N ALA A 140 19.26 -7.86 0.10
CA ALA A 140 18.89 -7.29 1.39
C ALA A 140 17.86 -6.16 1.24
N ASP A 141 17.98 -5.34 0.19
CA ASP A 141 17.01 -4.28 -0.08
C ASP A 141 15.63 -4.85 -0.43
N PHE A 142 15.58 -5.96 -1.20
CA PHE A 142 14.32 -6.66 -1.49
C PHE A 142 13.66 -7.27 -0.25
N HIS A 143 14.38 -7.47 0.84
CA HIS A 143 13.79 -7.87 2.12
C HIS A 143 13.23 -6.69 2.92
N SER A 144 13.56 -5.44 2.54
CA SER A 144 13.02 -4.25 3.18
C SER A 144 11.58 -3.98 2.75
N PRO A 145 10.61 -3.93 3.67
CA PRO A 145 9.23 -3.52 3.35
C PRO A 145 9.12 -2.08 2.84
N GLU A 146 10.15 -1.27 3.08
CA GLU A 146 10.18 0.14 2.64
C GLU A 146 10.60 0.30 1.18
N LEU A 147 11.21 -0.72 0.56
CA LEU A 147 11.77 -0.62 -0.79
C LEU A 147 10.73 -0.12 -1.81
N ILE A 148 9.54 -0.70 -1.81
CA ILE A 148 8.51 -0.31 -2.77
C ILE A 148 8.07 1.15 -2.58
N GLY A 149 8.08 1.64 -1.34
CA GLY A 149 7.81 3.04 -1.02
C GLY A 149 8.92 3.98 -1.53
N TRP A 150 10.19 3.59 -1.40
CA TRP A 150 11.30 4.37 -1.95
C TRP A 150 11.28 4.44 -3.47
N LEU A 151 11.01 3.33 -4.14
CA LEU A 151 10.87 3.30 -5.59
C LEU A 151 9.71 4.18 -6.06
N TYR A 152 8.60 4.18 -5.33
CA TYR A 152 7.47 5.07 -5.58
C TYR A 152 7.85 6.55 -5.40
N GLN A 153 8.67 6.89 -4.41
CA GLN A 153 9.15 8.26 -4.21
C GLN A 153 9.89 8.78 -5.44
N PHE A 154 10.78 7.98 -6.01
CA PHE A 154 11.51 8.35 -7.23
C PHE A 154 10.56 8.54 -8.41
N TYR A 155 9.60 7.65 -8.57
CA TYR A 155 8.59 7.77 -9.63
C TYR A 155 7.78 9.07 -9.52
N ILE A 156 7.38 9.48 -8.31
CA ILE A 156 6.61 10.70 -8.07
C ILE A 156 7.47 11.96 -8.13
N SER A 157 8.80 11.88 -7.95
CA SER A 157 9.65 13.07 -7.87
C SER A 157 9.58 13.91 -9.14
N GLU A 158 9.54 13.30 -10.32
CA GLU A 158 9.37 14.02 -11.59
C GLU A 158 8.03 14.76 -11.64
N ARG A 159 6.93 14.07 -11.26
CA ARG A 159 5.61 14.70 -11.20
C ARG A 159 5.55 15.84 -10.19
N LYS A 160 6.22 15.69 -9.07
CA LYS A 160 6.36 16.73 -8.05
C LYS A 160 7.06 17.97 -8.60
N ASP A 161 8.15 17.79 -9.32
CA ASP A 161 8.89 18.88 -9.95
C ASP A 161 8.05 19.61 -11.01
N GLU A 162 7.29 18.87 -11.84
CA GLU A 162 6.32 19.45 -12.79
C GLU A 162 5.28 20.31 -12.08
N VAL A 163 4.69 19.79 -10.99
CA VAL A 163 3.64 20.46 -10.21
C VAL A 163 4.18 21.74 -9.56
N PHE A 164 5.38 21.69 -8.98
CA PHE A 164 6.01 22.89 -8.39
C PHE A 164 6.48 23.91 -9.41
N ALA A 165 6.78 23.51 -10.65
CA ALA A 165 7.12 24.44 -11.72
C ALA A 165 5.91 25.24 -12.22
N LYS A 166 4.68 24.80 -11.97
CA LYS A 166 3.45 25.54 -12.31
C LYS A 166 3.29 26.81 -11.47
N LYS A 167 2.87 27.87 -12.11
CA LYS A 167 2.46 29.10 -11.42
C LYS A 167 0.98 29.03 -11.08
N GLY A 168 0.62 28.97 -9.82
CA GLY A 168 -0.79 29.02 -9.41
C GLY A 168 -1.12 28.09 -8.25
N LYS A 169 -2.40 27.78 -8.07
CA LYS A 169 -2.88 26.84 -7.07
C LYS A 169 -2.76 25.42 -7.65
N PHE A 170 -2.51 24.45 -6.79
CA PHE A 170 -2.53 23.04 -7.17
C PHE A 170 -3.97 22.59 -7.43
N GLU A 171 -4.15 21.78 -8.46
CA GLU A 171 -5.41 21.08 -8.71
C GLU A 171 -5.55 19.88 -7.75
N ALA A 172 -6.77 19.36 -7.55
CA ALA A 172 -7.03 18.29 -6.59
C ALA A 172 -6.22 17.02 -6.86
N ASP A 173 -6.01 16.67 -8.13
CA ASP A 173 -5.19 15.52 -8.57
C ASP A 173 -3.67 15.74 -8.41
N GLU A 174 -3.23 16.99 -8.24
CA GLU A 174 -1.83 17.36 -8.02
C GLU A 174 -1.44 17.36 -6.54
N ILE A 175 -2.42 17.46 -5.63
CA ILE A 175 -2.20 17.52 -4.18
C ILE A 175 -1.37 16.34 -3.67
N PRO A 176 -1.65 15.07 -4.05
CA PRO A 176 -0.84 13.94 -3.61
C PRO A 176 0.63 14.08 -3.99
N ALA A 177 0.94 14.46 -5.22
CA ALA A 177 2.32 14.66 -5.68
C ALA A 177 3.00 15.84 -4.97
N ALA A 178 2.28 16.96 -4.76
CA ALA A 178 2.81 18.15 -4.11
C ALA A 178 3.09 17.94 -2.61
N THR A 179 2.28 17.15 -1.92
CA THR A 179 2.32 17.01 -0.45
C THR A 179 3.05 15.76 0.03
N GLN A 180 3.32 14.80 -0.84
CA GLN A 180 3.97 13.56 -0.45
C GLN A 180 5.41 13.81 0.01
N ILE A 181 5.69 13.45 1.26
CA ILE A 181 6.98 13.58 1.91
C ILE A 181 7.36 12.22 2.50
N PHE A 182 8.55 11.77 2.19
CA PHE A 182 9.11 10.56 2.79
C PHE A 182 9.96 10.97 3.99
N THR A 183 9.44 10.68 5.17
CA THR A 183 10.12 11.02 6.42
C THR A 183 11.32 10.09 6.62
N PRO A 184 12.53 10.61 6.83
CA PRO A 184 13.71 9.78 7.11
C PRO A 184 13.48 8.82 8.29
N ASN A 185 13.95 7.60 8.17
CA ASN A 185 13.70 6.53 9.14
C ASN A 185 14.07 6.89 10.59
N TRP A 186 15.16 7.65 10.81
CA TRP A 186 15.53 8.09 12.15
C TRP A 186 14.49 9.04 12.79
N ILE A 187 13.83 9.89 11.98
CA ILE A 187 12.75 10.78 12.46
C ILE A 187 11.53 9.91 12.82
N VAL A 188 11.19 8.95 11.96
CA VAL A 188 10.08 8.02 12.22
C VAL A 188 10.32 7.27 13.53
N LYS A 189 11.51 6.71 13.74
CA LYS A 189 11.91 6.07 15.00
C LYS A 189 11.80 6.99 16.19
N TYR A 190 12.29 8.23 16.05
CA TYR A 190 12.15 9.24 17.09
C TYR A 190 10.68 9.46 17.45
N MET A 191 9.80 9.65 16.46
CA MET A 191 8.37 9.84 16.69
C MET A 191 7.73 8.65 17.41
N VAL A 192 7.95 7.45 16.91
CA VAL A 192 7.29 6.23 17.41
C VAL A 192 7.80 5.87 18.82
N GLN A 193 9.11 5.98 19.08
CA GLN A 193 9.69 5.68 20.39
C GLN A 193 9.26 6.69 21.46
N ASN A 194 9.07 7.96 21.08
CA ASN A 194 8.66 9.02 22.01
C ASN A 194 7.13 9.21 22.11
N THR A 195 6.33 8.44 21.39
CA THR A 195 4.88 8.37 21.50
C THR A 195 4.46 7.01 22.06
N ILE A 196 4.33 5.99 21.21
CA ILE A 196 3.91 4.63 21.61
C ILE A 196 4.87 4.06 22.67
N GLY A 197 6.18 4.16 22.42
CA GLY A 197 7.19 3.67 23.34
C GLY A 197 7.13 4.36 24.70
N ARG A 198 6.97 5.68 24.73
CA ARG A 198 6.82 6.45 25.98
C ARG A 198 5.55 6.04 26.72
N ILE A 199 4.40 5.98 26.06
CA ILE A 199 3.13 5.56 26.66
C ILE A 199 3.27 4.16 27.27
N TYR A 200 3.93 3.24 26.56
CA TYR A 200 4.15 1.89 27.06
C TYR A 200 4.99 1.88 28.34
N LEU A 201 6.14 2.56 28.33
CA LEU A 201 7.05 2.62 29.50
C LEU A 201 6.44 3.35 30.71
N ASP A 202 5.64 4.39 30.49
CA ASP A 202 4.93 5.09 31.56
C ASP A 202 3.89 4.19 32.25
N ASN A 203 3.32 3.21 31.53
CA ASN A 203 2.41 2.20 32.09
C ASN A 203 3.16 0.94 32.60
N ASN A 204 4.31 0.62 32.04
CA ASN A 204 5.10 -0.57 32.34
C ASN A 204 6.57 -0.20 32.66
N PRO A 205 6.84 0.48 33.81
CA PRO A 205 8.21 0.93 34.13
C PRO A 205 9.25 -0.19 34.22
N SER A 206 8.84 -1.41 34.55
CA SER A 206 9.73 -2.58 34.61
C SER A 206 10.29 -3.00 33.26
N ALA A 207 9.58 -2.68 32.17
CA ALA A 207 10.03 -2.95 30.81
C ALA A 207 11.17 -2.02 30.34
N ALA A 208 11.46 -0.95 31.07
CA ALA A 208 12.48 0.03 30.71
C ALA A 208 13.87 -0.58 30.53
N SER A 209 14.25 -1.57 31.34
CA SER A 209 15.52 -2.26 31.24
C SER A 209 15.69 -3.04 29.93
N GLU A 210 14.59 -3.51 29.36
CA GLU A 210 14.58 -4.25 28.08
C GLU A 210 14.60 -3.31 26.87
N PHE A 211 13.76 -2.26 26.88
CA PHE A 211 13.53 -1.46 25.68
C PHE A 211 14.41 -0.23 25.55
N LYS A 212 14.78 0.46 26.64
CA LYS A 212 15.64 1.65 26.56
C LYS A 212 16.98 1.40 25.83
N PRO A 213 17.69 0.29 26.02
CA PRO A 213 18.92 0.01 25.27
C PRO A 213 18.70 -0.17 23.77
N LYS A 214 17.51 -0.60 23.35
CA LYS A 214 17.12 -0.83 21.96
C LYS A 214 16.62 0.43 21.26
N TRP A 215 16.00 1.36 21.99
CA TRP A 215 15.36 2.56 21.45
C TRP A 215 16.30 3.75 21.45
N LYS A 216 17.16 3.78 20.45
CA LYS A 216 18.22 4.77 20.27
C LYS A 216 17.75 6.24 20.29
N TYR A 217 16.50 6.48 19.88
CA TYR A 217 15.92 7.82 19.70
C TYR A 217 14.90 8.18 20.80
N LEU A 218 14.77 7.33 21.82
CA LEU A 218 13.96 7.64 22.99
C LEU A 218 14.65 8.71 23.81
N VAL A 219 13.96 9.82 24.01
CA VAL A 219 14.44 10.94 24.84
C VAL A 219 14.10 10.66 26.30
N GLU A 220 15.09 10.72 27.16
CA GLU A 220 14.85 10.68 28.61
C GLU A 220 14.36 12.04 29.08
N PRO A 221 13.16 12.12 29.67
CA PRO A 221 12.65 13.38 30.21
C PRO A 221 13.47 13.79 31.45
N SER A 222 13.69 15.08 31.62
CA SER A 222 14.35 15.64 32.81
C SER A 222 13.54 15.39 34.09
N THR A 223 12.22 15.28 33.96
CA THR A 223 11.29 14.94 35.04
C THR A 223 10.36 13.81 34.57
N PRO A 224 10.02 12.85 35.45
CA PRO A 224 9.05 11.80 35.12
C PRO A 224 7.71 12.39 34.70
N THR A 225 6.98 11.69 33.84
CA THR A 225 5.60 12.05 33.46
C THR A 225 4.73 12.11 34.71
N PRO A 226 4.05 13.24 34.98
CA PRO A 226 3.11 13.30 36.11
C PRO A 226 2.04 12.21 36.03
N LYS A 227 1.68 11.61 37.14
CA LYS A 227 0.77 10.45 37.18
C LYS A 227 -0.58 10.72 36.50
N GLU A 228 -1.08 11.94 36.66
CA GLU A 228 -2.32 12.44 36.05
C GLU A 228 -2.25 12.66 34.55
N ALA A 229 -1.04 12.83 34.01
CA ALA A 229 -0.78 13.03 32.58
C ALA A 229 -0.48 11.70 31.85
N ILE A 230 -0.30 10.60 32.58
CA ILE A 230 -0.05 9.28 31.96
C ILE A 230 -1.33 8.81 31.27
N TYR A 231 -1.27 8.63 29.95
CA TYR A 231 -2.34 7.97 29.20
C TYR A 231 -2.46 6.51 29.66
N LYS A 232 -3.61 6.15 30.23
CA LYS A 232 -3.87 4.81 30.76
C LYS A 232 -4.65 3.96 29.78
N TYR A 233 -4.23 2.73 29.61
CA TYR A 233 -4.94 1.68 28.88
C TYR A 233 -4.91 0.38 29.70
N LYS A 234 -5.80 -0.56 29.43
CA LYS A 234 -5.89 -1.82 30.17
C LYS A 234 -5.03 -2.90 29.55
N GLU A 235 -5.14 -3.06 28.23
CA GLU A 235 -4.45 -4.06 27.45
C GLU A 235 -3.79 -3.39 26.25
N LEU A 236 -2.71 -3.95 25.73
CA LEU A 236 -1.99 -3.42 24.56
C LEU A 236 -2.90 -3.28 23.32
N THR A 237 -3.95 -4.12 23.24
CA THR A 237 -4.99 -4.04 22.21
C THR A 237 -5.85 -2.77 22.26
N ASP A 238 -5.87 -2.05 23.38
CA ASP A 238 -6.59 -0.78 23.51
C ASP A 238 -5.81 0.41 22.94
N LEU A 239 -4.52 0.23 22.67
CA LEU A 239 -3.64 1.29 22.20
C LEU A 239 -3.83 1.51 20.70
N LEU A 240 -4.75 2.40 20.34
CA LEU A 240 -5.03 2.75 18.95
C LEU A 240 -4.02 3.78 18.43
N VAL A 241 -3.39 3.46 17.30
CA VAL A 241 -2.42 4.31 16.60
C VAL A 241 -2.96 4.63 15.22
N GLY A 242 -3.12 5.91 14.92
CA GLY A 242 -3.63 6.40 13.65
C GLY A 242 -2.62 7.30 12.92
N ASP A 243 -2.39 7.03 11.64
CA ASP A 243 -1.69 7.92 10.73
C ASP A 243 -2.68 8.39 9.65
N LEU A 244 -3.08 9.65 9.72
CA LEU A 244 -4.15 10.23 8.88
C LEU A 244 -3.64 10.75 7.53
N ALA A 245 -2.35 10.63 7.26
CA ALA A 245 -1.71 10.97 5.98
C ALA A 245 -0.52 10.00 5.77
N CYS A 246 -0.83 8.70 5.76
CA CYS A 246 0.17 7.65 5.95
C CYS A 246 1.14 7.47 4.77
N GLY A 247 0.86 8.04 3.60
CA GLY A 247 1.68 7.84 2.42
C GLY A 247 1.85 6.34 2.11
N SER A 248 3.06 5.94 1.78
CA SER A 248 3.43 4.53 1.60
C SER A 248 3.67 3.75 2.91
N GLY A 249 3.32 4.33 4.07
CA GLY A 249 3.24 3.63 5.35
C GLY A 249 4.53 3.60 6.18
N HIS A 250 5.48 4.50 5.97
CA HIS A 250 6.75 4.49 6.72
C HIS A 250 6.56 4.56 8.25
N ILE A 251 5.66 5.44 8.72
CA ILE A 251 5.34 5.56 10.15
C ILE A 251 4.63 4.30 10.65
N LEU A 252 3.64 3.82 9.89
CA LEU A 252 2.91 2.60 10.24
C LEU A 252 3.82 1.36 10.31
N ASN A 253 4.81 1.27 9.42
CA ASN A 253 5.80 0.20 9.42
C ASN A 253 6.65 0.19 10.69
N GLU A 254 7.09 1.35 11.17
CA GLU A 254 7.85 1.45 12.42
C GLU A 254 6.95 1.20 13.64
N CYS A 255 5.70 1.70 13.61
CA CYS A 255 4.71 1.39 14.62
C CYS A 255 4.45 -0.12 14.73
N PHE A 256 4.37 -0.82 13.59
CA PHE A 256 4.23 -2.28 13.56
C PHE A 256 5.40 -2.97 14.27
N ASP A 257 6.64 -2.58 13.96
CA ASP A 257 7.82 -3.22 14.58
C ASP A 257 7.83 -3.00 16.09
N LEU A 258 7.60 -1.77 16.55
CA LEU A 258 7.58 -1.47 17.97
C LEU A 258 6.46 -2.22 18.69
N LEU A 259 5.23 -2.19 18.16
CA LEU A 259 4.10 -2.92 18.75
C LEU A 259 4.34 -4.43 18.76
N TYR A 260 4.91 -4.98 17.68
CA TYR A 260 5.26 -6.40 17.62
C TYR A 260 6.22 -6.79 18.75
N ASP A 261 7.28 -6.00 18.98
CA ASP A 261 8.22 -6.25 20.05
C ASP A 261 7.55 -6.19 21.43
N LEU A 262 6.60 -5.27 21.62
CA LEU A 262 5.82 -5.17 22.86
C LEU A 262 4.95 -6.41 23.11
N TYR A 263 4.22 -6.88 22.07
CA TYR A 263 3.40 -8.09 22.17
C TYR A 263 4.24 -9.33 22.49
N ILE A 264 5.39 -9.47 21.82
CA ILE A 264 6.30 -10.60 22.10
C ILE A 264 6.83 -10.51 23.54
N TYR A 265 7.16 -9.31 24.02
CA TYR A 265 7.59 -9.12 25.41
C TYR A 265 6.50 -9.49 26.43
N GLU A 266 5.23 -9.20 26.12
CA GLU A 266 4.08 -9.58 26.95
C GLU A 266 3.72 -11.09 26.83
N GLY A 267 4.42 -11.85 25.98
CA GLY A 267 4.28 -13.31 25.89
C GLY A 267 3.27 -13.79 24.83
N TYR A 268 2.81 -12.93 23.95
CA TYR A 268 1.94 -13.33 22.83
C TYR A 268 2.75 -14.09 21.76
N SER A 269 2.10 -14.99 21.05
CA SER A 269 2.69 -15.66 19.90
C SER A 269 2.88 -14.67 18.73
N ARG A 270 3.75 -15.02 17.79
CA ARG A 270 3.99 -14.21 16.58
C ARG A 270 2.71 -13.93 15.82
N ARG A 271 1.84 -14.92 15.68
CA ARG A 271 0.57 -14.83 14.98
C ARG A 271 -0.38 -13.88 15.68
N GLU A 272 -0.61 -14.06 16.97
CA GLU A 272 -1.48 -13.20 17.78
C GLU A 272 -1.01 -11.75 17.75
N ALA A 273 0.30 -11.50 17.86
CA ALA A 273 0.87 -10.17 17.79
C ALA A 273 0.49 -9.46 16.47
N VAL A 274 0.69 -10.12 15.33
CA VAL A 274 0.33 -9.55 14.02
C VAL A 274 -1.19 -9.35 13.89
N GLU A 275 -1.99 -10.34 14.31
CA GLU A 275 -3.45 -10.25 14.26
C GLU A 275 -3.98 -9.06 15.06
N TYR A 276 -3.49 -8.87 16.29
CA TYR A 276 -3.90 -7.76 17.15
C TYR A 276 -3.42 -6.40 16.61
N ILE A 277 -2.19 -6.32 16.08
CA ILE A 277 -1.69 -5.10 15.47
C ILE A 277 -2.61 -4.66 14.32
N PHE A 278 -3.00 -5.58 13.43
CA PHE A 278 -3.85 -5.25 12.28
C PHE A 278 -5.31 -5.00 12.66
N THR A 279 -5.85 -5.78 13.58
CA THR A 279 -7.26 -5.67 13.94
C THR A 279 -7.54 -4.54 14.93
N ASN A 280 -6.63 -4.28 15.86
CA ASN A 280 -6.87 -3.39 16.98
C ASN A 280 -6.03 -2.11 16.94
N ASN A 281 -4.70 -2.22 16.69
CA ASN A 281 -3.82 -1.10 16.95
C ASN A 281 -3.68 -0.13 15.76
N LEU A 282 -3.32 -0.61 14.56
CA LEU A 282 -2.95 0.28 13.45
C LEU A 282 -4.14 0.73 12.61
N ARG A 283 -4.14 2.02 12.29
CA ARG A 283 -5.06 2.63 11.32
C ARG A 283 -4.27 3.60 10.44
N GLY A 284 -4.45 3.49 9.13
CA GLY A 284 -3.88 4.41 8.16
C GLY A 284 -4.96 5.00 7.27
N ILE A 285 -4.80 6.26 6.87
CA ILE A 285 -5.64 6.90 5.86
C ILE A 285 -4.73 7.67 4.92
N ASP A 286 -5.00 7.62 3.62
CA ASP A 286 -4.36 8.47 2.64
C ASP A 286 -5.33 8.89 1.53
N LEU A 287 -5.08 10.04 0.90
CA LEU A 287 -5.84 10.52 -0.26
C LEU A 287 -5.48 9.71 -1.52
N ASP A 288 -4.20 9.34 -1.66
CA ASP A 288 -3.71 8.60 -2.81
C ASP A 288 -3.94 7.10 -2.65
N THR A 289 -4.81 6.55 -3.51
CA THR A 289 -5.06 5.10 -3.59
C THR A 289 -3.79 4.29 -3.79
N ARG A 290 -2.82 4.84 -4.52
CA ARG A 290 -1.53 4.21 -4.80
C ARG A 290 -0.69 4.10 -3.53
N ALA A 291 -0.56 5.21 -2.81
CA ALA A 291 0.13 5.23 -1.52
C ALA A 291 -0.48 4.24 -0.52
N LYS A 292 -1.81 4.20 -0.42
CA LYS A 292 -2.53 3.21 0.39
C LYS A 292 -2.22 1.77 -0.01
N GLN A 293 -2.16 1.46 -1.31
CA GLN A 293 -1.83 0.11 -1.80
C GLN A 293 -0.41 -0.29 -1.36
N LEU A 294 0.54 0.62 -1.48
CA LEU A 294 1.93 0.38 -1.06
C LEU A 294 2.06 0.20 0.46
N ALA A 295 1.39 1.04 1.25
CA ALA A 295 1.35 0.89 2.70
C ALA A 295 0.74 -0.45 3.13
N THR A 296 -0.34 -0.87 2.48
CA THR A 296 -0.96 -2.18 2.72
C THR A 296 0.00 -3.31 2.39
N PHE A 297 0.67 -3.23 1.24
CA PHE A 297 1.64 -4.25 0.82
C PHE A 297 2.85 -4.32 1.75
N ALA A 298 3.43 -3.18 2.15
CA ALA A 298 4.57 -3.13 3.06
C ALA A 298 4.25 -3.76 4.43
N LEU A 299 3.08 -3.45 4.99
CA LEU A 299 2.60 -4.06 6.24
C LEU A 299 2.33 -5.56 6.09
N MET A 300 1.74 -6.00 4.96
CA MET A 300 1.56 -7.43 4.67
C MET A 300 2.89 -8.16 4.55
N LEU A 301 3.89 -7.55 3.90
CA LEU A 301 5.23 -8.13 3.83
C LEU A 301 5.84 -8.32 5.23
N LYS A 302 5.72 -7.30 6.11
CA LYS A 302 6.14 -7.42 7.51
C LYS A 302 5.43 -8.58 8.23
N ALA A 303 4.12 -8.70 8.05
CA ALA A 303 3.35 -9.80 8.63
C ALA A 303 3.88 -11.16 8.17
N CYS A 304 4.08 -11.34 6.86
CA CYS A 304 4.61 -12.58 6.27
C CYS A 304 6.03 -12.89 6.74
N GLN A 305 6.87 -11.88 6.97
CA GLN A 305 8.21 -12.06 7.54
C GLN A 305 8.19 -12.53 9.00
N LYS A 306 7.11 -12.25 9.76
CA LYS A 306 6.92 -12.75 11.13
C LYS A 306 6.28 -14.15 11.14
N ASP A 307 5.31 -14.38 10.26
CA ASP A 307 4.63 -15.68 10.08
C ASP A 307 4.15 -15.79 8.62
N SER A 308 4.70 -16.73 7.86
CA SER A 308 4.38 -16.96 6.44
C SER A 308 2.91 -17.32 6.20
N ALA A 309 2.18 -17.75 7.23
CA ALA A 309 0.74 -18.03 7.14
C ALA A 309 -0.09 -16.77 6.76
N PHE A 310 0.46 -15.56 6.96
CA PHE A 310 -0.20 -14.33 6.49
C PHE A 310 -0.17 -14.14 4.97
N ALA A 311 0.57 -14.99 4.23
CA ALA A 311 0.60 -14.93 2.75
C ALA A 311 -0.75 -15.21 2.10
N ASP A 312 -1.70 -15.87 2.78
CA ASP A 312 -3.08 -16.06 2.33
C ASP A 312 -3.94 -14.78 2.43
N ALA A 313 -3.42 -13.75 3.09
CA ALA A 313 -4.04 -12.45 3.29
C ALA A 313 -5.46 -12.51 3.90
N HIS A 314 -5.73 -13.47 4.80
CA HIS A 314 -7.02 -13.52 5.50
C HIS A 314 -7.27 -12.29 6.36
N ILE A 315 -6.23 -11.75 6.97
CA ILE A 315 -6.28 -10.51 7.76
C ILE A 315 -5.45 -9.46 7.05
N LEU A 316 -6.02 -8.27 6.86
CA LEU A 316 -5.37 -7.13 6.25
C LEU A 316 -5.20 -5.98 7.23
N PRO A 317 -4.13 -5.19 7.13
CA PRO A 317 -4.01 -3.95 7.87
C PRO A 317 -5.12 -2.97 7.47
N LYS A 318 -5.61 -2.19 8.43
CA LYS A 318 -6.67 -1.21 8.20
C LYS A 318 -6.09 0.10 7.65
N VAL A 319 -5.71 0.08 6.38
CA VAL A 319 -5.29 1.26 5.63
C VAL A 319 -6.39 1.61 4.63
N LEU A 320 -6.94 2.81 4.75
CA LEU A 320 -8.11 3.27 4.00
C LEU A 320 -7.75 4.41 3.05
N ASN A 321 -8.51 4.56 1.98
CA ASN A 321 -8.54 5.79 1.22
C ASN A 321 -9.63 6.73 1.75
N MET A 322 -9.45 8.00 1.52
CA MET A 322 -10.57 8.92 1.63
C MET A 322 -11.68 8.48 0.66
N PRO A 323 -12.94 8.51 1.09
CA PRO A 323 -14.04 8.13 0.22
C PRO A 323 -14.11 9.08 -0.98
N THR A 324 -14.44 8.54 -2.16
CA THR A 324 -14.75 9.37 -3.32
C THR A 324 -15.96 10.23 -3.00
N PRO A 325 -15.93 11.54 -3.30
CA PRO A 325 -17.07 12.42 -3.09
C PRO A 325 -18.34 11.84 -3.76
N ILE A 326 -19.43 11.83 -3.02
CA ILE A 326 -20.73 11.40 -3.58
C ILE A 326 -21.40 12.62 -4.18
N PRO A 327 -21.81 12.59 -5.45
CA PRO A 327 -22.52 13.71 -6.08
C PRO A 327 -23.73 14.16 -5.24
N GLN A 328 -23.92 15.46 -5.09
CA GLN A 328 -24.94 16.06 -4.20
C GLN A 328 -26.35 15.52 -4.45
N GLU A 329 -26.69 15.28 -5.71
CA GLU A 329 -27.96 14.69 -6.13
C GLU A 329 -28.17 13.27 -5.57
N GLN A 330 -27.11 12.46 -5.54
CA GLN A 330 -27.16 11.08 -5.01
C GLN A 330 -27.14 11.02 -3.48
N VAL A 331 -26.51 12.02 -2.83
CA VAL A 331 -26.48 12.10 -1.36
C VAL A 331 -27.88 12.33 -0.82
N SER A 332 -28.63 13.27 -1.40
CA SER A 332 -29.99 13.59 -0.95
C SER A 332 -30.94 12.40 -1.01
N ASP A 333 -30.87 11.59 -2.06
CA ASP A 333 -31.78 10.45 -2.22
C ASP A 333 -31.38 9.28 -1.31
N ARG A 334 -30.11 8.98 -1.17
CA ARG A 334 -29.62 7.96 -0.23
C ARG A 334 -29.83 8.34 1.23
N LEU A 335 -29.67 9.61 1.57
CA LEU A 335 -29.98 10.11 2.90
C LEU A 335 -31.49 10.02 3.20
N LYS A 336 -32.34 10.37 2.25
CA LYS A 336 -33.80 10.22 2.37
C LYS A 336 -34.21 8.76 2.56
N GLU A 337 -33.56 7.84 1.85
CA GLU A 337 -33.81 6.40 1.98
C GLU A 337 -33.34 5.88 3.35
N PHE A 338 -32.13 6.22 3.77
CA PHE A 338 -31.55 5.85 5.08
C PHE A 338 -32.36 6.40 6.24
N PHE A 339 -32.92 7.61 6.10
CA PHE A 339 -33.66 8.28 7.18
C PHE A 339 -35.17 8.04 7.15
N ARG A 340 -35.71 7.33 6.15
CA ARG A 340 -37.15 6.97 6.14
C ARG A 340 -37.58 6.15 7.36
N GLU A 341 -36.66 5.41 7.96
CA GLU A 341 -36.94 4.50 9.08
C GLU A 341 -36.40 5.01 10.42
N THR A 342 -35.73 6.17 10.44
CA THR A 342 -35.11 6.70 11.67
C THR A 342 -35.80 7.99 12.13
N PRO A 343 -36.19 8.12 13.43
CA PRO A 343 -36.83 9.35 13.91
C PRO A 343 -35.89 10.56 13.81
N SER A 344 -36.45 11.71 13.47
CA SER A 344 -35.72 12.98 13.40
C SER A 344 -35.21 13.37 14.79
N ASN A 345 -33.89 13.17 15.00
CA ASN A 345 -33.19 13.51 16.24
C ASN A 345 -31.87 14.23 15.93
N GLN A 346 -31.06 14.53 16.97
CA GLN A 346 -29.76 15.18 16.81
C GLN A 346 -28.81 14.36 15.91
N ILE A 347 -28.85 13.04 15.99
CA ILE A 347 -28.06 12.12 15.16
C ILE A 347 -28.31 12.35 13.67
N HIS A 348 -29.54 12.64 13.29
CA HIS A 348 -29.96 12.97 11.93
C HIS A 348 -29.23 14.21 11.39
N LYS A 349 -29.17 15.28 12.23
CA LYS A 349 -28.50 16.54 11.87
C LYS A 349 -26.98 16.35 11.78
N ASP A 350 -26.42 15.62 12.71
CA ASP A 350 -24.97 15.38 12.76
C ASP A 350 -24.51 14.52 11.58
N LEU A 351 -25.29 13.50 11.20
CA LEU A 351 -25.01 12.69 10.03
C LEU A 351 -25.13 13.48 8.71
N THR A 352 -26.15 14.34 8.60
CA THR A 352 -26.31 15.20 7.43
C THR A 352 -25.12 16.15 7.29
N ALA A 353 -24.69 16.79 8.37
CA ALA A 353 -23.51 17.64 8.39
C ALA A 353 -22.22 16.88 8.04
N ALA A 354 -22.06 15.66 8.57
CA ALA A 354 -20.93 14.79 8.24
C ALA A 354 -20.90 14.40 6.76
N PHE A 355 -22.04 14.09 6.16
CA PHE A 355 -22.12 13.80 4.72
C PHE A 355 -21.82 15.02 3.84
N GLU A 356 -22.26 16.21 4.24
CA GLU A 356 -21.90 17.46 3.55
C GLU A 356 -20.40 17.74 3.58
N LEU A 357 -19.75 17.54 4.73
CA LEU A 357 -18.31 17.64 4.87
C LEU A 357 -17.58 16.58 4.02
N MET A 358 -18.11 15.38 3.91
CA MET A 358 -17.50 14.31 3.09
C MET A 358 -17.62 14.53 1.58
N GLN A 359 -18.42 15.49 1.11
CA GLN A 359 -18.45 15.85 -0.32
C GLN A 359 -17.14 16.48 -0.80
N GLU A 360 -16.39 17.10 0.11
CA GLU A 360 -15.11 17.74 -0.17
C GLU A 360 -13.95 16.99 0.51
N ALA A 361 -14.17 15.72 0.90
CA ALA A 361 -13.22 14.96 1.70
C ALA A 361 -11.85 14.80 1.04
N ASP A 362 -11.80 14.73 -0.29
CA ASP A 362 -10.57 14.66 -1.08
C ASP A 362 -9.78 15.98 -1.11
N SER A 363 -10.44 17.11 -0.81
CA SER A 363 -9.83 18.46 -0.81
C SER A 363 -9.67 19.08 0.58
N LEU A 364 -10.34 18.56 1.61
CA LEU A 364 -10.36 19.10 2.97
C LEU A 364 -8.96 19.22 3.59
N GLY A 365 -8.07 18.28 3.35
CA GLY A 365 -6.69 18.31 3.85
C GLY A 365 -5.87 19.50 3.36
N SER A 366 -6.21 20.09 2.21
CA SER A 366 -5.56 21.29 1.67
C SER A 366 -6.16 22.59 2.22
N ILE A 367 -7.40 22.58 2.68
CA ILE A 367 -8.09 23.74 3.25
C ILE A 367 -7.57 24.06 4.64
N ASP A 368 -7.34 23.05 5.46
CA ASP A 368 -6.92 23.23 6.86
C ASP A 368 -5.51 23.84 7.01
N ARG A 369 -4.60 23.61 6.08
CA ARG A 369 -3.27 24.25 6.08
C ARG A 369 -3.31 25.78 5.89
N LYS A 370 -4.42 26.35 5.42
CA LYS A 370 -4.57 27.81 5.23
C LYS A 370 -5.26 28.50 6.40
N SER A 371 -5.94 27.77 7.26
CA SER A 371 -6.64 28.34 8.42
C SER A 371 -5.77 28.44 9.68
N VAL A 372 -4.53 27.96 9.65
CA VAL A 372 -3.58 27.95 10.79
C VAL A 372 -2.45 28.97 10.63
N VAL A 373 -2.56 29.91 9.67
CA VAL A 373 -1.60 31.02 9.55
C VAL A 373 -2.26 32.34 9.85
#